data_fa23abf47f7151ee699afc1a07be6180
#
_entry.id   fa23abf47f7151ee699afc1a07be6180
#
_cell.length_a   1.000
_cell.length_b   1.000
_cell.length_c   1.000
_cell.angle_alpha   90.00
_cell.angle_beta   90.00
_cell.angle_gamma   90.00
#
_symmetry.space_group_name_H-M   'P 1'
#
loop_
_entity.id
_entity.type
_entity.pdbx_description
1 polymer ?
#
loop_
_entity_poly.entity_id
_entity_poly.type
_entity_poly.pdbx_seq_one_letter_code
_entity_poly.pdbx_strand_id
1 'polypeptide(L)' 'MKRGVLLIDRGSREKEAKQELEVLFKKIKEKGDYEFSNFCFLEVIPPYIEEGINQSLTHNIDELTIVPYFLYPGKKSRLL' A
#
# COMPACT_ATOMS: atom_id res chain seq x y z
N MET A 1 -12.54 -7.72 15.94
CA MET A 1 -12.45 -6.53 15.05
C MET A 1 -11.61 -6.86 13.84
N LYS A 2 -12.14 -6.58 12.67
CA LYS A 2 -11.43 -6.87 11.42
C LYS A 2 -10.54 -5.71 11.04
N ARG A 3 -9.26 -5.95 10.95
CA ARG A 3 -8.29 -4.92 10.64
C ARG A 3 -7.72 -5.12 9.24
N GLY A 4 -7.53 -4.01 8.56
CA GLY A 4 -6.92 -4.03 7.24
C GLY A 4 -5.80 -3.04 7.14
N VAL A 5 -4.94 -3.22 6.15
CA VAL A 5 -3.87 -2.30 5.86
C VAL A 5 -3.84 -2.00 4.37
N LEU A 6 -3.67 -0.74 4.04
CA LEU A 6 -3.59 -0.29 2.66
C LEU A 6 -2.29 0.48 2.48
N LEU A 7 -1.42 -0.06 1.68
CA LEU A 7 -0.13 0.55 1.40
C LEU A 7 -0.26 1.43 0.17
N ILE A 8 0.15 2.69 0.28
CA ILE A 8 0.04 3.62 -0.82
C ILE A 8 1.42 4.06 -1.27
N ASP A 9 1.72 3.84 -2.52
CA ASP A 9 2.97 4.27 -3.10
C ASP A 9 2.68 5.31 -4.17
N ARG A 10 3.71 6.03 -4.59
CA ARG A 10 3.52 7.04 -5.62
C ARG A 10 3.11 6.41 -6.95
N GLY A 11 3.71 5.30 -7.28
CA GLY A 11 3.46 4.68 -8.56
C GLY A 11 4.63 4.86 -9.50
N SER A 12 5.02 3.77 -10.16
CA SER A 12 6.13 3.81 -11.09
C SER A 12 6.02 2.62 -12.04
N ARG A 13 6.45 2.83 -13.26
CA ARG A 13 6.51 1.73 -14.21
C ARG A 13 7.81 0.97 -14.13
N GLU A 14 8.72 1.41 -13.28
CA GLU A 14 10.01 0.76 -13.14
C GLU A 14 9.85 -0.56 -12.42
N LYS A 15 10.49 -1.57 -12.99
CA LYS A 15 10.39 -2.91 -12.44
C LYS A 15 10.94 -2.99 -11.02
N GLU A 16 12.05 -2.31 -10.78
CA GLU A 16 12.68 -2.36 -9.48
C GLU A 16 11.81 -1.74 -8.41
N ALA A 17 11.12 -0.66 -8.74
CA ALA A 17 10.24 -0.02 -7.78
C ALA A 17 9.09 -0.96 -7.40
N LYS A 18 8.57 -1.68 -8.36
CA LYS A 18 7.50 -2.64 -8.07
C LYS A 18 8.00 -3.77 -7.21
N GLN A 19 9.21 -4.24 -7.47
CA GLN A 19 9.76 -5.33 -6.66
C GLN A 19 9.98 -4.90 -5.22
N GLU A 20 10.44 -3.68 -5.01
CA GLU A 20 10.62 -3.17 -3.65
C GLU A 20 9.28 -3.10 -2.92
N LEU A 21 8.27 -2.62 -3.62
CA LEU A 21 6.96 -2.52 -3.01
C LEU A 21 6.42 -3.89 -2.64
N GLU A 22 6.61 -4.86 -3.51
CA GLU A 22 6.12 -6.20 -3.23
C GLU A 22 6.80 -6.82 -2.03
N VAL A 23 8.10 -6.59 -1.88
CA VAL A 23 8.83 -7.10 -0.72
C VAL A 23 8.30 -6.45 0.55
N LEU A 24 8.11 -5.15 0.53
CA LEU A 24 7.60 -4.45 1.69
C LEU A 24 6.19 -4.92 2.03
N PHE A 25 5.36 -5.06 1.03
CA PHE A 25 3.99 -5.49 1.21
C PHE A 25 3.93 -6.87 1.87
N LYS A 26 4.80 -7.77 1.40
CA LYS A 26 4.85 -9.11 1.96
C LYS A 26 5.26 -9.07 3.42
N LYS A 27 6.22 -8.23 3.77
CA LYS A 27 6.64 -8.12 5.16
C LYS A 27 5.53 -7.59 6.05
N ILE A 28 4.79 -6.62 5.54
CA ILE A 28 3.67 -6.07 6.31
C ILE A 28 2.62 -7.14 6.56
N LYS A 29 2.32 -7.94 5.54
CA LYS A 29 1.35 -9.00 5.70
C LYS A 29 1.80 -10.04 6.72
N GLU A 30 3.08 -10.37 6.70
CA GLU A 30 3.58 -11.40 7.59
C GLU A 30 3.67 -10.94 9.03
N LYS A 31 4.02 -9.68 9.23
CA LYS A 31 4.20 -9.19 10.59
C LYS A 31 2.92 -8.68 11.22
N GLY A 32 2.03 -8.16 10.42
CA GLY A 32 0.78 -7.65 10.92
C GLY A 32 -0.26 -8.74 11.00
N ASP A 33 -1.27 -8.49 11.79
CA ASP A 33 -2.37 -9.42 11.94
C ASP A 33 -3.57 -8.82 11.23
N TYR A 34 -3.47 -8.71 9.91
CA TYR A 34 -4.51 -8.06 9.14
C TYR A 34 -5.33 -9.08 8.37
N GLU A 35 -6.62 -8.88 8.36
CA GLU A 35 -7.52 -9.73 7.58
C GLU A 35 -7.63 -9.29 6.15
N PHE A 36 -7.24 -8.04 5.87
CA PHE A 36 -7.23 -7.52 4.52
C PHE A 36 -5.94 -6.74 4.33
N SER A 37 -5.24 -7.01 3.24
CA SER A 37 -4.02 -6.29 2.90
C SER A 37 -4.05 -5.99 1.42
N ASN A 38 -3.70 -4.77 1.07
CA ASN A 38 -3.66 -4.40 -0.33
C ASN A 38 -2.72 -3.22 -0.51
N PHE A 39 -2.42 -2.91 -1.75
CA PHE A 39 -1.65 -1.72 -2.06
C PHE A 39 -2.30 -1.00 -3.22
N CYS A 40 -2.01 0.28 -3.32
CA CYS A 40 -2.50 1.08 -4.42
C CYS A 40 -1.50 2.20 -4.69
N PHE A 41 -1.78 2.98 -5.71
CA PHE A 41 -0.84 4.00 -6.16
C PHE A 41 -1.54 5.33 -6.32
N LEU A 42 -0.75 6.39 -6.15
CA LEU A 42 -1.28 7.73 -6.37
C LEU A 42 -1.54 7.99 -7.84
N GLU A 43 -0.65 7.53 -8.68
CA GLU A 43 -0.73 7.81 -10.10
C GLU A 43 0.10 6.80 -10.87
N VAL A 44 0.14 6.96 -12.16
CA VAL A 44 0.94 6.18 -13.09
C VAL A 44 0.36 4.81 -13.40
N ILE A 45 0.14 3.98 -12.40
CA ILE A 45 -0.38 2.63 -12.62
C ILE A 45 -1.47 2.32 -11.61
N PRO A 46 -2.46 1.51 -12.01
CA PRO A 46 -3.51 1.08 -11.07
C PRO A 46 -3.01 -0.07 -10.20
N PRO A 47 -3.71 -0.39 -9.12
CA PRO A 47 -4.94 0.26 -8.69
C PRO A 47 -4.67 1.60 -8.02
N TYR A 48 -5.61 2.52 -8.17
CA TYR A 48 -5.48 3.83 -7.56
C TYR A 48 -6.14 3.84 -6.19
N ILE A 49 -5.97 4.95 -5.49
CA ILE A 49 -6.42 5.03 -4.10
C ILE A 49 -7.90 4.71 -3.96
N GLU A 50 -8.72 5.25 -4.84
CA GLU A 50 -10.15 5.02 -4.75
C GLU A 50 -10.48 3.53 -4.83
N GLU A 51 -9.83 2.84 -5.74
CA GLU A 51 -10.06 1.40 -5.88
C GLU A 51 -9.60 0.64 -4.64
N GLY A 52 -8.46 1.04 -4.09
CA GLY A 52 -7.95 0.38 -2.89
C GLY A 52 -8.90 0.52 -1.72
N ILE A 53 -9.43 1.72 -1.54
CA ILE A 53 -10.36 1.96 -0.45
C ILE A 53 -11.66 1.19 -0.67
N ASN A 54 -12.16 1.20 -1.91
CA ASN A 54 -13.40 0.49 -2.20
C ASN A 54 -13.27 -1.00 -1.93
N GLN A 55 -12.12 -1.57 -2.27
CA GLN A 55 -11.91 -2.99 -2.02
C GLN A 55 -11.90 -3.30 -0.52
N SER A 56 -11.32 -2.41 0.28
CA SER A 56 -11.32 -2.65 1.72
C SER A 56 -12.74 -2.62 2.27
N LEU A 57 -13.58 -1.76 1.73
CA LEU A 57 -14.96 -1.68 2.20
C LEU A 57 -15.74 -2.95 1.88
N THR A 58 -15.44 -3.57 0.75
CA THR A 58 -16.15 -4.80 0.40
C THR A 58 -15.76 -5.98 1.28
N HIS A 59 -14.68 -5.85 2.02
CA HIS A 59 -14.24 -6.90 2.94
C HIS A 59 -14.72 -6.68 4.36
N ASN A 60 -15.58 -5.70 4.57
CA ASN A 60 -16.15 -5.43 5.90
C ASN A 60 -15.08 -5.18 6.94
N ILE A 61 -14.13 -4.34 6.57
CA ILE A 61 -13.04 -4.00 7.47
C ILE A 61 -13.52 -2.96 8.47
N ASP A 62 -13.26 -3.21 9.75
CA ASP A 62 -13.65 -2.28 10.80
C ASP A 62 -12.65 -1.16 10.96
N GLU A 63 -11.39 -1.47 10.74
CA GLU A 63 -10.32 -0.49 10.95
C GLU A 63 -9.31 -0.63 9.82
N LEU A 64 -9.08 0.45 9.10
CA LEU A 64 -8.14 0.43 7.99
C LEU A 64 -6.96 1.32 8.30
N THR A 65 -5.78 0.73 8.30
CA THR A 65 -4.54 1.48 8.49
C THR A 65 -3.97 1.83 7.13
N ILE A 66 -3.70 3.09 6.92
CA ILE A 66 -3.14 3.55 5.65
C ILE A 66 -1.68 3.90 5.84
N VAL A 67 -0.82 3.30 5.03
CA VAL A 67 0.62 3.50 5.12
C VAL A 67 1.10 4.21 3.85
N PRO A 68 1.40 5.51 3.95
CA PRO A 68 1.86 6.26 2.78
C PRO A 68 3.36 6.07 2.58
N TYR A 69 3.70 5.06 1.85
CA TYR A 69 5.08 4.67 1.67
C TYR A 69 5.91 5.74 0.96
N PHE A 70 5.28 6.49 0.08
CA PHE A 70 6.00 7.51 -0.68
C PHE A 70 6.52 8.66 0.19
N LEU A 71 6.10 8.72 1.45
CA LEU A 71 6.58 9.74 2.36
C LEU A 71 7.83 9.33 3.12
N TYR A 72 8.21 8.08 3.01
CA TYR A 72 9.35 7.59 3.78
C TYR A 72 10.65 8.12 3.18
N PRO A 73 11.52 8.68 4.03
CA PRO A 73 12.73 9.31 3.52
C PRO A 73 13.69 8.35 2.83
N GLY A 74 13.65 7.12 3.17
CA GLY A 74 14.57 6.19 2.58
C GLY A 74 14.41 6.00 1.09
N LYS A 75 13.36 6.54 0.53
CA LYS A 75 13.15 6.42 -0.84
C LYS A 75 13.77 7.51 -1.60
N LYS A 76 14.76 7.65 -1.63
CA LYS A 76 15.34 8.49 -2.32
C LYS A 76 14.72 9.56 -2.73
N SER A 77 14.31 9.90 -2.39
CA SER A 77 13.72 10.81 -2.71
C SER A 77 14.05 11.92 -2.37
N ARG A 78 14.33 12.21 -2.21
CA ARG A 78 14.63 13.06 -1.87
C ARG A 78 14.02 13.98 -2.10
N LEU A 79 13.38 14.15 -2.03
CA LEU A 79 12.73 14.90 -2.16
C LEU A 79 12.96 15.89 -1.69
N LEU A 80 13.23 15.95 -1.35
CA LEU A 80 13.51 16.77 -0.85
C LEU A 80 13.95 17.25 -1.04
#